data_3da11378e1f244cda014e3acfe02d5a8
#
_entry.id   3da11378e1f244cda014e3acfe02d5a8
#
_cell.length_a   1.000
_cell.length_b   1.000
_cell.length_c   1.000
_cell.angle_alpha   90.00
_cell.angle_beta   90.00
_cell.angle_gamma   90.00
#
_symmetry.space_group_name_H-M   'P 1'
#
loop_
_entity.id
_entity.type
_entity.pdbx_description
1 polymer ?
#
loop_
_entity_poly.entity_id
_entity_poly.type
_entity_poly.pdbx_seq_one_letter_code
_entity_poly.pdbx_strand_id
1 'polypeptide(L)'
;YASTTLNNTTSGNFVTHNTVLTNNGSHFNTSNSRFVCPINGFYLVSFMAMTNNSNDTMDIELRKNGSNANNILVPYQSATGSNYNQVSGTCIIECAKNDYLQFRVNNGSIYSGRHSAQCFALLG
;
A
#
# COMPACT_ATOMS: atom_id res chain seq x y z
N TYR A 1 -5.55 4.17 13.20
CA TYR A 1 -6.16 3.75 11.94
C TYR A 1 -6.03 4.84 10.89
N ALA A 2 -5.58 4.46 9.74
CA ALA A 2 -5.50 5.36 8.60
C ALA A 2 -5.94 4.65 7.31
N SER A 3 -6.63 5.38 6.44
CA SER A 3 -6.93 4.93 5.09
C SER A 3 -6.81 6.07 4.09
N THR A 4 -6.31 5.75 2.91
CA THR A 4 -6.11 6.71 1.83
C THR A 4 -6.46 6.11 0.49
N THR A 5 -6.88 6.93 -0.47
CA THR A 5 -6.79 6.57 -1.88
C THR A 5 -5.37 6.81 -2.39
N LEU A 6 -5.04 6.25 -3.53
CA LEU A 6 -3.68 6.27 -4.05
C LEU A 6 -3.55 7.16 -5.29
N ASN A 7 -2.37 7.74 -5.46
CA ASN A 7 -1.96 8.44 -6.66
C ASN A 7 -1.54 7.47 -7.77
N ASN A 8 -1.48 7.97 -8.99
CA ASN A 8 -0.75 7.30 -10.07
C ASN A 8 0.69 7.03 -9.60
N THR A 9 1.08 5.77 -9.67
CA THR A 9 2.43 5.36 -9.28
C THR A 9 2.94 4.37 -10.31
N THR A 10 4.14 4.61 -10.82
CA THR A 10 4.79 3.77 -11.81
C THR A 10 5.82 2.84 -11.19
N SER A 11 6.22 1.83 -11.94
CA SER A 11 7.23 0.85 -11.53
C SER A 11 8.50 1.50 -10.98
N GLY A 12 9.03 0.94 -9.92
CA GLY A 12 10.24 1.41 -9.24
C GLY A 12 9.99 2.46 -8.15
N ASN A 13 8.77 2.96 -7.99
CA ASN A 13 8.43 4.03 -7.06
C ASN A 13 7.65 3.54 -5.85
N PHE A 14 7.80 4.24 -4.73
CA PHE A 14 6.93 4.08 -3.58
C PHE A 14 5.54 4.67 -3.88
N VAL A 15 4.53 3.99 -3.37
CA VAL A 15 3.14 4.43 -3.49
C VAL A 15 2.93 5.68 -2.65
N THR A 16 2.32 6.70 -3.26
CA THR A 16 1.90 7.91 -2.56
C THR A 16 0.38 7.99 -2.45
N HIS A 17 -0.10 8.66 -1.42
CA HIS A 17 -1.54 8.87 -1.24
C HIS A 17 -2.06 9.97 -2.17
N ASN A 18 -3.32 9.84 -2.56
CA ASN A 18 -4.07 10.90 -3.26
C ASN A 18 -4.92 11.68 -2.25
N THR A 19 -5.84 10.99 -1.60
CA THR A 19 -6.75 11.58 -0.61
C THR A 19 -6.68 10.80 0.68
N VAL A 20 -6.52 11.48 1.79
CA VAL A 20 -6.64 10.89 3.12
C VAL A 20 -8.12 10.80 3.47
N LEU A 21 -8.61 9.58 3.67
CA LEU A 21 -10.00 9.32 4.07
C LEU A 21 -10.15 9.36 5.59
N THR A 22 -9.16 8.81 6.28
CA THR A 22 -9.12 8.74 7.74
C THR A 22 -7.65 8.74 8.20
N ASN A 23 -7.36 9.43 9.29
CA ASN A 23 -6.03 9.43 9.92
C ASN A 23 -6.17 9.67 11.43
N ASN A 24 -6.78 8.70 12.12
CA ASN A 24 -6.96 8.75 13.56
C ASN A 24 -5.61 8.64 14.27
N GLY A 25 -5.33 9.58 15.17
CA GLY A 25 -4.06 9.68 15.87
C GLY A 25 -2.94 10.31 15.06
N SER A 26 -3.20 10.73 13.80
CA SER A 26 -2.24 11.37 12.92
C SER A 26 -0.98 10.54 12.66
N HIS A 27 -1.12 9.22 12.61
CA HIS A 27 0.02 8.30 12.41
C HIS A 27 0.36 8.07 10.94
N PHE A 28 -0.49 8.50 10.01
CA PHE A 28 -0.15 8.55 8.60
C PHE A 28 0.49 9.89 8.28
N ASN A 29 1.76 9.86 7.89
CA ASN A 29 2.50 11.06 7.53
C ASN A 29 2.21 11.43 6.08
N THR A 30 1.49 12.52 5.88
CA THR A 30 1.06 12.98 4.54
C THR A 30 2.18 13.58 3.71
N SER A 31 3.30 13.96 4.31
CA SER A 31 4.44 14.52 3.56
C SER A 31 5.23 13.44 2.80
N ASN A 32 5.20 12.19 3.27
CA ASN A 32 5.96 11.09 2.67
C ASN A 32 5.12 9.82 2.44
N SER A 33 3.81 9.86 2.70
CA SER A 33 2.87 8.75 2.51
C SER A 33 3.23 7.48 3.29
N ARG A 34 3.69 7.65 4.52
CA ARG A 34 4.09 6.55 5.40
C ARG A 34 3.16 6.44 6.60
N PHE A 35 2.76 5.22 6.93
CA PHE A 35 2.14 4.94 8.22
C PHE A 35 3.23 4.64 9.25
N VAL A 36 3.27 5.41 10.33
CA VAL A 36 4.25 5.25 11.44
C VAL A 36 3.56 4.55 12.59
N CYS A 37 4.10 3.42 13.00
CA CYS A 37 3.54 2.60 14.08
C CYS A 37 3.70 3.31 15.44
N PRO A 38 2.60 3.65 16.12
CA PRO A 38 2.68 4.42 17.38
C PRO A 38 3.17 3.62 18.57
N ILE A 39 2.98 2.31 18.56
CA ILE A 39 3.40 1.40 19.65
C ILE A 39 3.86 0.06 19.06
N ASN A 40 4.53 -0.74 19.88
CA ASN A 40 4.79 -2.14 19.56
C ASN A 40 3.45 -2.87 19.45
N GLY A 41 3.27 -3.69 18.45
CA GLY A 41 2.03 -4.45 18.31
C GLY A 41 1.82 -5.05 16.93
N PHE A 42 0.61 -5.58 16.74
CA PHE A 42 0.17 -6.18 15.49
C PHE A 42 -0.70 -5.20 14.73
N TYR A 43 -0.42 -5.08 13.44
CA TYR A 43 -1.11 -4.14 12.56
C TYR A 43 -1.75 -4.89 11.40
N LEU A 44 -3.03 -4.60 11.17
CA LEU A 44 -3.72 -5.01 9.95
C LEU A 44 -3.33 -4.04 8.84
N VAL A 45 -2.89 -4.58 7.72
CA VAL A 45 -2.56 -3.82 6.51
C VAL A 45 -3.36 -4.36 5.36
N SER A 46 -4.06 -3.50 4.65
CA SER A 46 -4.84 -3.86 3.48
C SER A 46 -4.50 -2.95 2.31
N PHE A 47 -4.45 -3.53 1.13
CA PHE A 47 -4.09 -2.85 -0.09
C PHE A 47 -4.96 -3.32 -1.24
N MET A 48 -5.41 -2.39 -2.06
CA MET A 48 -5.94 -2.69 -3.39
C MET A 48 -5.47 -1.63 -4.38
N ALA A 49 -5.19 -2.05 -5.58
CA ALA A 49 -4.80 -1.16 -6.66
C ALA A 49 -5.36 -1.64 -7.98
N MET A 50 -5.60 -0.71 -8.88
CA MET A 50 -6.07 -0.95 -10.23
C MET A 50 -5.10 -0.30 -11.22
N THR A 51 -4.83 -0.98 -12.33
CA THR A 51 -4.17 -0.37 -13.49
C THR A 51 -5.17 -0.13 -14.60
N ASN A 52 -4.94 0.85 -15.43
CA ASN A 52 -5.69 1.05 -16.68
C ASN A 52 -4.92 0.59 -17.91
N ASN A 53 -3.83 -0.15 -17.72
CA ASN A 53 -2.99 -0.67 -18.80
C ASN A 53 -3.16 -2.19 -18.92
N SER A 54 -3.65 -2.65 -20.04
CA SER A 54 -3.91 -4.08 -20.29
C SER A 54 -2.66 -4.94 -20.36
N ASN A 55 -1.49 -4.34 -20.57
CA ASN A 55 -0.22 -5.05 -20.68
C ASN A 55 0.57 -5.08 -19.36
N ASP A 56 0.06 -4.43 -18.31
CA ASP A 56 0.75 -4.39 -17.03
C ASP A 56 0.54 -5.68 -16.25
N THR A 57 1.66 -6.27 -15.84
CA THR A 57 1.70 -7.17 -14.69
C THR A 57 1.85 -6.32 -13.45
N MET A 58 0.92 -6.45 -12.52
CA MET A 58 0.96 -5.73 -11.26
C MET A 58 1.75 -6.53 -10.23
N ASP A 59 2.80 -5.96 -9.69
CA ASP A 59 3.63 -6.52 -8.62
C ASP A 59 3.90 -5.42 -7.60
N ILE A 60 3.26 -5.53 -6.46
CA ILE A 60 3.32 -4.55 -5.37
C ILE A 60 3.86 -5.25 -4.13
N GLU A 61 4.64 -4.56 -3.33
CA GLU A 61 5.12 -5.14 -2.06
C GLU A 61 4.99 -4.18 -0.90
N LEU A 62 4.65 -4.74 0.26
CA LEU A 62 4.73 -4.03 1.53
C LEU A 62 6.19 -3.86 1.96
N ARG A 63 6.56 -2.65 2.31
CA ARG A 63 7.86 -2.29 2.87
C ARG A 63 7.73 -1.90 4.33
N LYS A 64 8.62 -2.42 5.15
CA LYS A 64 8.81 -1.99 6.53
C LYS A 64 10.18 -1.33 6.66
N ASN A 65 10.19 -0.07 7.08
CA ASN A 65 11.43 0.73 7.19
C ASN A 65 12.22 0.80 5.87
N GLY A 66 11.51 0.86 4.75
CA GLY A 66 12.10 0.96 3.42
C GLY A 66 12.57 -0.34 2.79
N SER A 67 12.51 -1.46 3.51
CA SER A 67 12.91 -2.79 3.05
C SER A 67 11.70 -3.70 2.89
N ASN A 68 11.83 -4.75 2.06
CA ASN A 68 10.78 -5.76 1.92
C ASN A 68 10.41 -6.35 3.29
N ALA A 69 9.12 -6.44 3.58
CA ALA A 69 8.59 -6.98 4.84
C ALA A 69 8.50 -8.51 4.81
N ASN A 70 9.59 -9.20 4.48
CA ASN A 70 9.69 -10.67 4.41
C ASN A 70 8.63 -11.32 3.51
N ASN A 71 8.24 -10.64 2.43
CA ASN A 71 7.19 -11.08 1.50
C ASN A 71 5.83 -11.37 2.17
N ILE A 72 5.55 -10.74 3.30
CA ILE A 72 4.30 -10.98 4.03
C ILE A 72 3.06 -10.51 3.27
N LEU A 73 3.23 -9.51 2.40
CA LEU A 73 2.17 -9.00 1.54
C LEU A 73 2.78 -8.53 0.22
N VAL A 74 2.57 -9.31 -0.83
CA VAL A 74 3.05 -9.05 -2.19
C VAL A 74 1.88 -9.25 -3.17
N PRO A 75 0.93 -8.31 -3.25
CA PRO A 75 -0.15 -8.40 -4.22
C PRO A 75 0.38 -8.50 -5.64
N TYR A 76 -0.09 -9.50 -6.37
CA TYR A 76 0.39 -9.79 -7.71
C TYR A 76 -0.76 -10.16 -8.65
N GLN A 77 -0.71 -9.65 -9.86
CA GLN A 77 -1.63 -9.99 -10.94
C GLN A 77 -0.91 -9.94 -12.28
N SER A 78 -0.89 -11.06 -13.00
CA SER A 78 -0.38 -11.09 -14.37
C SER A 78 -1.20 -10.22 -15.30
N ALA A 79 -0.57 -9.71 -16.36
CA ALA A 79 -1.27 -9.02 -17.43
C ALA A 79 -2.35 -9.92 -18.04
N THR A 80 -3.58 -9.42 -18.17
CA THR A 80 -4.73 -10.21 -18.65
C THR A 80 -5.16 -9.83 -20.07
N GLY A 81 -4.56 -8.81 -20.66
CA GLY A 81 -5.02 -8.23 -21.93
C GLY A 81 -6.25 -7.33 -21.79
N SER A 82 -6.78 -7.18 -20.59
CA SER A 82 -7.90 -6.28 -20.30
C SER A 82 -7.43 -5.07 -19.51
N ASN A 83 -7.99 -3.90 -19.80
CA ASN A 83 -7.78 -2.71 -18.97
C ASN A 83 -8.38 -2.92 -17.58
N TYR A 84 -7.92 -2.13 -16.61
CA TYR A 84 -8.44 -2.12 -15.25
C TYR A 84 -8.25 -3.43 -14.49
N ASN A 85 -7.10 -4.08 -14.69
CA ASN A 85 -6.67 -5.17 -13.81
C ASN A 85 -6.56 -4.69 -12.38
N GLN A 86 -6.94 -5.55 -11.44
CA GLN A 86 -6.92 -5.22 -10.03
C GLN A 86 -6.13 -6.24 -9.23
N VAL A 87 -5.36 -5.74 -8.25
CA VAL A 87 -4.69 -6.56 -7.24
C VAL A 87 -5.14 -6.11 -5.87
N SER A 88 -5.20 -7.05 -4.93
CA SER A 88 -5.50 -6.74 -3.54
C SER A 88 -4.84 -7.75 -2.62
N GLY A 89 -4.70 -7.37 -1.37
CA GLY A 89 -4.20 -8.25 -0.35
C GLY A 89 -4.32 -7.64 1.04
N THR A 90 -4.27 -8.50 2.03
CA THR A 90 -4.35 -8.14 3.45
C THR A 90 -3.41 -9.01 4.24
N CYS A 91 -2.73 -8.43 5.22
CA CYS A 91 -1.90 -9.17 6.16
C CYS A 91 -1.99 -8.58 7.57
N ILE A 92 -1.48 -9.34 8.53
CA ILE A 92 -1.15 -8.85 9.86
C ILE A 92 0.36 -8.88 10.00
N ILE A 93 0.94 -7.77 10.41
CA ILE A 93 2.39 -7.62 10.58
C ILE A 93 2.72 -7.12 11.98
N GLU A 94 3.73 -7.72 12.61
CA GLU A 94 4.28 -7.23 13.86
C GLU A 94 5.23 -6.06 13.59
N CYS A 95 5.03 -4.96 14.31
CA CYS A 95 5.88 -3.78 14.23
C CYS A 95 6.30 -3.30 15.61
N ALA A 96 7.48 -2.76 15.69
CA ALA A 96 7.92 -1.97 16.84
C ALA A 96 7.42 -0.52 16.70
N LYS A 97 7.40 0.19 17.83
CA LYS A 97 7.14 1.64 17.83
C LYS A 97 8.11 2.36 16.91
N ASN A 98 7.61 3.27 16.10
CA ASN A 98 8.31 4.06 15.09
C ASN A 98 8.74 3.28 13.84
N ASP A 99 8.46 2.00 13.71
CA ASP A 99 8.51 1.37 12.41
C ASP A 99 7.54 2.09 11.47
N TYR A 100 7.90 2.18 10.18
CA TYR A 100 6.96 2.71 9.20
C TYR A 100 6.66 1.70 8.09
N LEU A 101 5.44 1.79 7.60
CA LEU A 101 4.90 0.93 6.55
C LEU A 101 4.58 1.77 5.31
N GLN A 102 4.96 1.26 4.16
CA GLN A 102 4.71 1.88 2.86
C GLN A 102 4.71 0.81 1.78
N PHE A 103 3.94 1.00 0.72
CA PHE A 103 3.96 0.10 -0.43
C PHE A 103 4.89 0.62 -1.52
N ARG A 104 5.45 -0.31 -2.29
CA ARG A 104 6.28 -0.04 -3.45
C ARG A 104 5.72 -0.80 -4.67
N VAL A 105 5.70 -0.13 -5.80
CA VAL A 105 5.38 -0.76 -7.09
C VAL A 105 6.66 -1.34 -7.67
N ASN A 106 6.76 -2.66 -7.73
CA ASN A 106 7.89 -3.34 -8.36
C ASN A 106 7.70 -3.45 -9.87
N ASN A 107 6.47 -3.71 -10.31
CA ASN A 107 6.12 -3.74 -11.71
C ASN A 107 4.68 -3.24 -11.90
N GLY A 108 4.40 -2.70 -13.08
CA GLY A 108 3.11 -2.14 -13.42
C GLY A 108 2.95 -0.68 -13.02
N SER A 109 1.72 -0.21 -13.05
CA SER A 109 1.36 1.15 -12.69
C SER A 109 0.02 1.20 -11.97
N ILE A 110 -0.10 2.06 -10.98
CA ILE A 110 -1.36 2.31 -10.26
C ILE A 110 -2.13 3.42 -10.95
N TYR A 111 -3.41 3.18 -11.22
CA TYR A 111 -4.37 4.18 -11.62
C TYR A 111 -5.00 4.82 -10.40
N SER A 112 -4.90 6.13 -10.29
CA SER A 112 -5.35 6.87 -9.11
C SER A 112 -6.87 6.86 -8.93
N GLY A 113 -7.31 7.10 -7.70
CA GLY A 113 -8.68 7.33 -7.35
C GLY A 113 -9.32 6.21 -6.53
N ARG A 114 -10.65 6.14 -6.55
CA ARG A 114 -11.44 5.31 -5.61
C ARG A 114 -11.24 3.80 -5.71
N HIS A 115 -10.60 3.33 -6.79
CA HIS A 115 -10.35 1.90 -7.01
C HIS A 115 -8.96 1.45 -6.54
N SER A 116 -8.18 2.38 -5.99
CA SER A 116 -6.84 2.10 -5.47
C SER A 116 -6.71 2.74 -4.09
N ALA A 117 -6.53 1.92 -3.08
CA ALA A 117 -6.55 2.34 -1.69
C ALA A 117 -5.63 1.50 -0.81
N GLN A 118 -5.24 2.06 0.32
CA GLN A 118 -4.52 1.36 1.38
C GLN A 118 -5.11 1.71 2.74
N CYS A 119 -4.93 0.79 3.68
CA CYS A 119 -5.44 0.95 5.04
C CYS A 119 -4.49 0.30 6.04
N PHE A 120 -4.35 0.94 7.17
CA PHE A 120 -3.49 0.50 8.29
C PHE A 120 -4.25 0.63 9.59
N ALA A 121 -4.26 -0.42 10.41
CA ALA A 121 -4.95 -0.41 11.68
C ALA A 121 -4.18 -1.18 12.74
N LEU A 122 -4.04 -0.59 13.93
CA LEU A 122 -3.51 -1.29 15.09
C LEU A 122 -4.57 -2.29 15.60
N LEU A 123 -4.15 -3.54 15.80
CA LEU A 123 -5.01 -4.59 16.35
C LEU A 123 -4.83 -4.77 17.86
N GLY A 124 -3.70 -4.34 18.37
CA GLY A 124 -3.40 -4.48 19.79
C GLY A 124 -2.02 -5.02 20.09
#